data_0788039b7a4db98591c088bc2231a704
#
_entry.id   0788039b7a4db98591c088bc2231a704
#
_cell.length_a   1.000
_cell.length_b   1.000
_cell.length_c   1.000
_cell.angle_alpha   90.00
_cell.angle_beta   90.00
_cell.angle_gamma   90.00
#
_symmetry.space_group_name_H-M   'P 1'
#
loop_
_entity.id
_entity.type
_entity.pdbx_description
1 polymer ?
#
loop_
_entity_poly.entity_id
_entity_poly.type
_entity_poly.pdbx_seq_one_letter_code
_entity_poly.pdbx_strand_id
1 'polypeptide(L)'
;LQAVLSASRRGTLRWSQVRAAYERLALGFLGLGVTLPLFLTLGQVSGPRLGDLALIVALPLVGVTWRGMAPVLRTAGVVAAGFLAMTLLVQVAQGGDRLNVGDAAFWFRWIASALAAPAAASLILRDERRRRLFLWAVLAGAACHLATYGMAMLVGLEPLQAVGLASSRAMLTTTAAQVRLTTLAEHPNAAMAMIGLAVPAGVMLAGRRWARRGTTWGGVGVAVLGFVSTLSRGGMMAAILAGLARMVVDWRWRERVRPLGVALTVCVLAVGVVALQAGRFDLDGGRFAGRFDRGALRDNLAGRMLTWRRTVDLVVERPMGAGWSSADEMGAFRALSVSHNGYLFTARTAGVVSALVLLGLHLASATRLDALTPLSVYVLAAMFGEDLTQGAGMVFLCCLVGALAWRRPLAP
;
A
#
# COMPACT_ATOMS: atom_id res chain seq x y z
N LEU A 1 7.88 -8.74 -24.67
CA LEU A 1 8.96 -9.73 -24.57
C LEU A 1 9.23 -10.41 -25.93
N GLN A 2 8.20 -10.88 -26.65
CA GLN A 2 8.37 -11.49 -28.00
C GLN A 2 9.02 -10.52 -29.00
N ALA A 3 8.65 -9.23 -29.00
CA ALA A 3 9.28 -8.21 -29.84
C ALA A 3 10.77 -8.00 -29.50
N VAL A 4 11.13 -8.05 -28.23
CA VAL A 4 12.52 -7.96 -27.76
C VAL A 4 13.30 -9.20 -28.18
N LEU A 5 12.73 -10.39 -28.03
CA LEU A 5 13.36 -11.65 -28.42
C LEU A 5 13.51 -11.78 -29.95
N SER A 6 12.53 -11.30 -30.73
CA SER A 6 12.60 -11.32 -32.21
C SER A 6 13.62 -10.31 -32.76
N ALA A 7 13.76 -9.16 -32.11
CA ALA A 7 14.74 -8.15 -32.51
C ALA A 7 16.18 -8.54 -32.12
N SER A 8 16.35 -9.29 -31.00
CA SER A 8 17.63 -9.88 -30.60
C SER A 8 18.18 -10.83 -31.67
N ARG A 9 17.31 -11.61 -32.36
CA ARG A 9 17.69 -12.49 -33.45
C ARG A 9 18.23 -11.76 -34.70
N ARG A 10 17.91 -10.45 -34.85
CA ARG A 10 18.36 -9.62 -36.00
C ARG A 10 19.56 -8.71 -35.68
N GLY A 11 20.15 -8.82 -34.48
CA GLY A 11 21.35 -8.07 -34.09
C GLY A 11 21.21 -6.54 -34.03
N THR A 12 19.98 -6.00 -34.05
CA THR A 12 19.71 -4.54 -34.20
C THR A 12 19.04 -3.87 -33.02
N LEU A 13 18.97 -4.52 -31.84
CA LEU A 13 18.42 -3.87 -30.66
C LEU A 13 19.35 -2.73 -30.19
N ARG A 14 18.93 -1.50 -30.41
CA ARG A 14 19.62 -0.33 -29.80
C ARG A 14 19.47 -0.42 -28.28
N TRP A 15 20.55 -0.18 -27.56
CA TRP A 15 20.57 -0.15 -26.08
C TRP A 15 19.45 0.70 -25.47
N SER A 16 19.05 1.79 -26.15
CA SER A 16 17.92 2.64 -25.75
C SER A 16 16.57 1.90 -25.72
N GLN A 17 16.36 0.93 -26.63
CA GLN A 17 15.12 0.14 -26.66
C GLN A 17 15.08 -0.90 -25.55
N VAL A 18 16.20 -1.57 -25.28
CA VAL A 18 16.33 -2.50 -24.13
C VAL A 18 16.08 -1.79 -22.82
N ARG A 19 16.71 -0.63 -22.65
CA ARG A 19 16.52 0.24 -21.49
C ARG A 19 15.05 0.63 -21.30
N ALA A 20 14.40 1.14 -22.35
CA ALA A 20 13.00 1.55 -22.28
C ALA A 20 12.05 0.38 -22.00
N ALA A 21 12.34 -0.82 -22.48
CA ALA A 21 11.58 -2.04 -22.19
C ALA A 21 11.75 -2.45 -20.71
N TYR A 22 12.98 -2.41 -20.22
CA TYR A 22 13.29 -2.70 -18.82
C TYR A 22 12.62 -1.72 -17.85
N GLU A 23 12.69 -0.40 -18.12
CA GLU A 23 12.04 0.62 -17.28
C GLU A 23 10.52 0.41 -17.18
N ARG A 24 9.88 0.01 -18.31
CA ARG A 24 8.45 -0.32 -18.32
C ARG A 24 8.15 -1.60 -17.54
N LEU A 25 8.95 -2.64 -17.72
CA LEU A 25 8.81 -3.89 -16.99
C LEU A 25 8.90 -3.66 -15.47
N ALA A 26 9.96 -2.97 -15.02
CA ALA A 26 10.18 -2.71 -13.60
C ALA A 26 9.06 -1.87 -12.99
N LEU A 27 8.57 -0.82 -13.67
CA LEU A 27 7.42 -0.03 -13.21
C LEU A 27 6.13 -0.84 -13.15
N GLY A 28 5.88 -1.72 -14.12
CA GLY A 28 4.74 -2.63 -14.11
C GLY A 28 4.79 -3.59 -12.92
N PHE A 29 5.94 -4.22 -12.68
CA PHE A 29 6.12 -5.10 -11.51
C PHE A 29 5.98 -4.36 -10.19
N LEU A 30 6.55 -3.16 -10.06
CA LEU A 30 6.38 -2.34 -8.86
C LEU A 30 4.90 -2.00 -8.63
N GLY A 31 4.16 -1.59 -9.66
CA GLY A 31 2.74 -1.29 -9.54
C GLY A 31 1.91 -2.50 -9.10
N LEU A 32 2.15 -3.67 -9.68
CA LEU A 32 1.51 -4.93 -9.28
C LEU A 32 1.90 -5.29 -7.83
N GLY A 33 3.19 -5.24 -7.50
CA GLY A 33 3.70 -5.62 -6.18
C GLY A 33 3.20 -4.75 -5.04
N VAL A 34 2.74 -3.51 -5.33
CA VAL A 34 2.12 -2.62 -4.34
C VAL A 34 0.77 -3.16 -3.86
N THR A 35 -0.04 -3.71 -4.75
CA THR A 35 -1.44 -4.05 -4.47
C THR A 35 -1.73 -5.54 -4.46
N LEU A 36 -0.84 -6.36 -5.04
CA LEU A 36 -0.99 -7.81 -5.14
C LEU A 36 0.11 -8.51 -4.33
N PRO A 37 -0.11 -8.83 -3.04
CA PRO A 37 0.90 -9.46 -2.18
C PRO A 37 0.96 -10.98 -2.41
N LEU A 38 1.07 -11.40 -3.68
CA LEU A 38 1.16 -12.80 -4.08
C LEU A 38 2.43 -13.45 -3.50
N PHE A 39 2.28 -14.62 -2.90
CA PHE A 39 3.40 -15.43 -2.41
C PHE A 39 4.12 -16.11 -3.59
N LEU A 40 5.44 -16.09 -3.56
CA LEU A 40 6.27 -16.73 -4.58
C LEU A 40 6.61 -18.18 -4.23
N THR A 41 6.36 -18.58 -3.00
CA THR A 41 6.58 -19.95 -2.50
C THR A 41 5.24 -20.59 -2.20
N LEU A 42 4.97 -21.71 -2.87
CA LEU A 42 3.76 -22.50 -2.66
C LEU A 42 3.76 -23.09 -1.24
N GLY A 43 2.66 -22.96 -0.53
CA GLY A 43 2.43 -23.61 0.76
C GLY A 43 3.17 -23.04 1.98
N GLN A 44 3.92 -21.94 1.86
CA GLN A 44 4.62 -21.33 3.00
C GLN A 44 3.94 -20.07 3.56
N VAL A 45 3.91 -19.97 4.88
CA VAL A 45 3.29 -18.86 5.66
C VAL A 45 4.10 -17.57 5.58
N SER A 46 5.40 -17.68 5.39
CA SER A 46 6.37 -16.58 5.42
C SER A 46 7.40 -16.80 4.32
N GLY A 47 7.16 -16.20 3.19
CA GLY A 47 8.08 -16.30 2.05
C GLY A 47 8.19 -14.96 1.31
N PRO A 48 9.09 -14.88 0.33
CA PRO A 48 9.17 -13.73 -0.55
C PRO A 48 7.84 -13.55 -1.29
N ARG A 49 7.42 -12.30 -1.43
CA ARG A 49 6.19 -11.91 -2.12
C ARG A 49 6.53 -11.22 -3.44
N LEU A 50 5.55 -11.08 -4.31
CA LEU A 50 5.69 -10.35 -5.57
C LEU A 50 6.31 -8.96 -5.39
N GLY A 51 5.99 -8.27 -4.29
CA GLY A 51 6.59 -6.98 -3.95
C GLY A 51 8.11 -7.06 -3.69
N ASP A 52 8.61 -8.14 -3.08
CA ASP A 52 10.05 -8.36 -2.86
C ASP A 52 10.76 -8.57 -4.19
N LEU A 53 10.19 -9.40 -5.08
CA LEU A 53 10.70 -9.60 -6.44
C LEU A 53 10.68 -8.29 -7.24
N ALA A 54 9.59 -7.53 -7.13
CA ALA A 54 9.46 -6.24 -7.80
C ALA A 54 10.56 -5.25 -7.38
N LEU A 55 10.90 -5.23 -6.08
CA LEU A 55 12.02 -4.41 -5.58
C LEU A 55 13.36 -4.88 -6.14
N ILE A 56 13.63 -6.18 -6.14
CA ILE A 56 14.87 -6.74 -6.71
C ILE A 56 14.99 -6.36 -8.19
N VAL A 57 13.90 -6.54 -8.96
CA VAL A 57 13.85 -6.15 -10.39
C VAL A 57 14.00 -4.64 -10.56
N ALA A 58 13.58 -3.84 -9.59
CA ALA A 58 13.66 -2.38 -9.68
C ALA A 58 15.00 -1.78 -9.24
N LEU A 59 15.82 -2.49 -8.46
CA LEU A 59 17.11 -1.95 -7.99
C LEU A 59 18.01 -1.46 -9.13
N PRO A 60 18.18 -2.17 -10.26
CA PRO A 60 18.98 -1.67 -11.38
C PRO A 60 18.42 -0.38 -12.03
N LEU A 61 17.12 0.00 -11.78
CA LEU A 61 16.61 1.29 -12.23
C LEU A 61 17.45 2.45 -11.69
N VAL A 62 18.00 2.31 -10.49
CA VAL A 62 18.85 3.34 -9.87
C VAL A 62 20.02 3.66 -10.80
N GLY A 63 20.76 2.65 -11.26
CA GLY A 63 21.88 2.84 -12.18
C GLY A 63 21.45 3.38 -13.55
N VAL A 64 20.38 2.79 -14.11
CA VAL A 64 19.85 3.17 -15.42
C VAL A 64 19.32 4.60 -15.47
N THR A 65 18.71 5.07 -14.37
CA THR A 65 18.12 6.43 -14.29
C THR A 65 19.05 7.47 -13.69
N TRP A 66 20.16 7.06 -13.07
CA TRP A 66 21.03 7.91 -12.24
C TRP A 66 21.40 9.24 -12.89
N ARG A 67 21.95 9.18 -14.10
CA ARG A 67 22.39 10.39 -14.82
C ARG A 67 21.24 11.32 -15.19
N GLY A 68 20.09 10.76 -15.44
CA GLY A 68 18.89 11.50 -15.80
C GLY A 68 18.06 11.97 -14.59
N MET A 69 18.24 11.40 -13.40
CA MET A 69 17.47 11.76 -12.19
C MET A 69 17.83 13.17 -11.70
N ALA A 70 16.82 13.92 -11.24
CA ALA A 70 17.08 15.22 -10.62
C ALA A 70 18.04 15.10 -9.42
N PRO A 71 19.00 16.00 -9.23
CA PRO A 71 19.98 15.92 -8.15
C PRO A 71 19.33 15.73 -6.78
N VAL A 72 18.25 16.46 -6.49
CA VAL A 72 17.51 16.35 -5.22
C VAL A 72 16.99 14.95 -4.96
N LEU A 73 16.47 14.27 -5.98
CA LEU A 73 15.97 12.88 -5.84
C LEU A 73 17.11 11.89 -5.61
N ARG A 74 18.26 12.09 -6.27
CA ARG A 74 19.48 11.29 -6.05
C ARG A 74 19.96 11.43 -4.61
N THR A 75 20.13 12.67 -4.17
CA THR A 75 20.57 12.97 -2.80
C THR A 75 19.59 12.43 -1.77
N ALA A 76 18.29 12.65 -1.95
CA ALA A 76 17.26 12.15 -1.04
C ALA A 76 17.31 10.62 -0.91
N GLY A 77 17.45 9.89 -2.02
CA GLY A 77 17.56 8.43 -2.01
C GLY A 77 18.80 7.93 -1.29
N VAL A 78 19.97 8.50 -1.59
CA VAL A 78 21.24 8.12 -0.95
C VAL A 78 21.22 8.45 0.54
N VAL A 79 20.77 9.64 0.92
CA VAL A 79 20.71 10.07 2.33
C VAL A 79 19.72 9.19 3.10
N ALA A 80 18.54 8.91 2.55
CA ALA A 80 17.56 8.04 3.20
C ALA A 80 18.09 6.60 3.37
N ALA A 81 18.67 6.02 2.33
CA ALA A 81 19.25 4.68 2.40
C ALA A 81 20.44 4.62 3.37
N GLY A 82 21.32 5.62 3.35
CA GLY A 82 22.45 5.72 4.27
C GLY A 82 22.01 5.88 5.72
N PHE A 83 21.00 6.70 5.98
CA PHE A 83 20.41 6.86 7.30
C PHE A 83 19.80 5.54 7.83
N LEU A 84 19.03 4.85 6.98
CA LEU A 84 18.44 3.55 7.33
C LEU A 84 19.52 2.49 7.58
N ALA A 85 20.58 2.46 6.77
CA ALA A 85 21.71 1.55 6.97
C ALA A 85 22.45 1.86 8.28
N MET A 86 22.64 3.14 8.61
CA MET A 86 23.25 3.54 9.89
C MET A 86 22.35 3.13 11.07
N THR A 87 21.04 3.32 10.98
CA THR A 87 20.09 2.88 12.02
C THR A 87 20.17 1.36 12.22
N LEU A 88 20.25 0.59 11.13
CA LEU A 88 20.48 -0.86 11.21
C LEU A 88 21.79 -1.18 11.94
N LEU A 89 22.90 -0.53 11.58
CA LEU A 89 24.19 -0.76 12.22
C LEU A 89 24.15 -0.46 13.73
N VAL A 90 23.46 0.62 14.14
CA VAL A 90 23.27 0.96 15.55
C VAL A 90 22.46 -0.13 16.26
N GLN A 91 21.40 -0.63 15.67
CA GLN A 91 20.59 -1.72 16.26
C GLN A 91 21.39 -3.03 16.37
N VAL A 92 22.19 -3.36 15.35
CA VAL A 92 23.11 -4.52 15.41
C VAL A 92 24.10 -4.35 16.56
N ALA A 93 24.69 -3.18 16.72
CA ALA A 93 25.66 -2.91 17.79
C ALA A 93 25.03 -2.97 19.20
N GLN A 94 23.74 -2.62 19.32
CA GLN A 94 23.03 -2.63 20.62
C GLN A 94 22.49 -4.00 21.04
N GLY A 95 22.36 -4.96 20.14
CA GLY A 95 21.72 -6.25 20.47
C GLY A 95 21.93 -7.34 19.41
N GLY A 96 23.15 -7.46 18.87
CA GLY A 96 23.50 -8.27 17.71
C GLY A 96 23.05 -9.74 17.70
N ASP A 97 22.73 -10.33 18.83
CA ASP A 97 22.30 -11.74 18.94
C ASP A 97 20.80 -11.94 18.55
N ARG A 98 20.07 -10.87 18.23
CA ARG A 98 18.63 -10.91 17.99
C ARG A 98 18.20 -10.67 16.54
N LEU A 99 19.14 -10.43 15.62
CA LEU A 99 18.80 -10.26 14.21
C LEU A 99 18.39 -11.59 13.59
N ASN A 100 17.12 -11.73 13.30
CA ASN A 100 16.58 -12.88 12.59
C ASN A 100 16.38 -12.57 11.10
N VAL A 101 16.00 -13.58 10.31
CA VAL A 101 15.72 -13.44 8.87
C VAL A 101 14.61 -12.39 8.60
N GLY A 102 13.66 -12.23 9.53
CA GLY A 102 12.60 -11.23 9.43
C GLY A 102 13.13 -9.80 9.52
N ASP A 103 14.09 -9.55 10.43
CA ASP A 103 14.76 -8.26 10.54
C ASP A 103 15.56 -7.93 9.28
N ALA A 104 16.33 -8.90 8.77
CA ALA A 104 17.09 -8.74 7.53
C ALA A 104 16.18 -8.40 6.34
N ALA A 105 15.06 -9.11 6.19
CA ALA A 105 14.08 -8.86 5.14
C ALA A 105 13.42 -7.48 5.30
N PHE A 106 13.09 -7.06 6.52
CA PHE A 106 12.53 -5.75 6.82
C PHE A 106 13.49 -4.63 6.39
N TRP A 107 14.75 -4.69 6.81
CA TRP A 107 15.76 -3.69 6.48
C TRP A 107 16.08 -3.65 4.98
N PHE A 108 16.18 -4.82 4.35
CA PHE A 108 16.30 -4.89 2.89
C PHE A 108 15.17 -4.14 2.18
N ARG A 109 13.91 -4.37 2.58
CA ARG A 109 12.75 -3.69 1.98
C ARG A 109 12.84 -2.18 2.10
N TRP A 110 13.21 -1.67 3.27
CA TRP A 110 13.34 -0.24 3.50
C TRP A 110 14.48 0.39 2.72
N ILE A 111 15.68 -0.17 2.79
CA ILE A 111 16.86 0.36 2.10
C ILE A 111 16.69 0.28 0.58
N ALA A 112 16.24 -0.86 0.06
CA ALA A 112 15.98 -1.04 -1.36
C ALA A 112 14.88 -0.09 -1.86
N SER A 113 13.81 0.13 -1.07
CA SER A 113 12.75 1.08 -1.40
C SER A 113 13.24 2.53 -1.39
N ALA A 114 14.07 2.92 -0.42
CA ALA A 114 14.66 4.25 -0.34
C ALA A 114 15.51 4.58 -1.58
N LEU A 115 16.17 3.58 -2.17
CA LEU A 115 16.95 3.72 -3.40
C LEU A 115 16.06 3.67 -4.67
N ALA A 116 15.16 2.69 -4.76
CA ALA A 116 14.35 2.45 -5.96
C ALA A 116 13.23 3.50 -6.14
N ALA A 117 12.66 4.02 -5.06
CA ALA A 117 11.54 4.95 -5.12
C ALA A 117 11.87 6.29 -5.80
N PRO A 118 13.00 6.97 -5.53
CA PRO A 118 13.39 8.16 -6.28
C PRO A 118 13.62 7.90 -7.77
N ALA A 119 14.16 6.72 -8.13
CA ALA A 119 14.33 6.30 -9.51
C ALA A 119 12.99 6.15 -10.23
N ALA A 120 12.06 5.42 -9.62
CA ALA A 120 10.69 5.26 -10.12
C ALA A 120 9.95 6.61 -10.18
N ALA A 121 10.05 7.46 -9.14
CA ALA A 121 9.49 8.81 -9.13
C ALA A 121 9.99 9.63 -10.31
N SER A 122 11.30 9.60 -10.60
CA SER A 122 11.87 10.29 -11.74
C SER A 122 11.27 9.86 -13.07
N LEU A 123 10.98 8.57 -13.26
CA LEU A 123 10.34 8.04 -14.48
C LEU A 123 8.86 8.43 -14.56
N ILE A 124 8.13 8.30 -13.46
CA ILE A 124 6.70 8.63 -13.36
C ILE A 124 6.45 10.14 -13.59
N LEU A 125 7.37 10.98 -13.09
CA LEU A 125 7.25 12.42 -13.23
C LEU A 125 7.55 12.94 -14.64
N ARG A 126 8.43 12.27 -15.37
CA ARG A 126 8.89 12.69 -16.70
C ARG A 126 8.03 12.21 -17.85
N ASP A 127 7.45 11.04 -17.72
CA ASP A 127 6.76 10.38 -18.82
C ASP A 127 5.34 9.94 -18.39
N GLU A 128 4.35 10.56 -19.00
CA GLU A 128 2.94 10.22 -18.74
C GLU A 128 2.63 8.76 -19.08
N ARG A 129 3.24 8.19 -20.14
CA ARG A 129 3.00 6.79 -20.50
C ARG A 129 3.50 5.84 -19.40
N ARG A 130 4.67 6.12 -18.81
CA ARG A 130 5.22 5.36 -17.68
C ARG A 130 4.38 5.52 -16.43
N ARG A 131 3.92 6.74 -16.13
CA ARG A 131 2.99 7.01 -15.03
C ARG A 131 1.70 6.21 -15.21
N ARG A 132 1.11 6.25 -16.40
CA ARG A 132 -0.12 5.47 -16.71
C ARG A 132 0.11 3.98 -16.58
N LEU A 133 1.25 3.45 -17.05
CA LEU A 133 1.59 2.04 -16.90
C LEU A 133 1.64 1.62 -15.43
N PHE A 134 2.33 2.39 -14.58
CA PHE A 134 2.38 2.14 -13.14
C PHE A 134 0.99 2.14 -12.52
N LEU A 135 0.17 3.14 -12.82
CA LEU A 135 -1.19 3.25 -12.29
C LEU A 135 -2.11 2.13 -12.77
N TRP A 136 -1.99 1.71 -14.04
CA TRP A 136 -2.72 0.56 -14.55
C TRP A 136 -2.30 -0.74 -13.84
N ALA A 137 -1.02 -0.92 -13.57
CA ALA A 137 -0.52 -2.06 -12.82
C ALA A 137 -1.05 -2.06 -11.38
N VAL A 138 -1.09 -0.90 -10.70
CA VAL A 138 -1.71 -0.75 -9.38
C VAL A 138 -3.20 -1.13 -9.43
N LEU A 139 -3.95 -0.62 -10.39
CA LEU A 139 -5.39 -0.91 -10.53
C LEU A 139 -5.63 -2.40 -10.84
N ALA A 140 -4.85 -2.98 -11.75
CA ALA A 140 -4.95 -4.39 -12.10
C ALA A 140 -4.60 -5.29 -10.92
N GLY A 141 -3.52 -4.98 -10.19
CA GLY A 141 -3.14 -5.72 -8.99
C GLY A 141 -4.19 -5.66 -7.89
N ALA A 142 -4.82 -4.50 -7.67
CA ALA A 142 -5.93 -4.36 -6.73
C ALA A 142 -7.15 -5.19 -7.15
N ALA A 143 -7.50 -5.20 -8.43
CA ALA A 143 -8.58 -6.02 -8.98
C ALA A 143 -8.27 -7.52 -8.87
N CYS A 144 -7.04 -7.95 -9.18
CA CYS A 144 -6.60 -9.34 -9.00
C CYS A 144 -6.61 -9.75 -7.53
N HIS A 145 -6.18 -8.88 -6.61
CA HIS A 145 -6.26 -9.13 -5.18
C HIS A 145 -7.72 -9.32 -4.75
N LEU A 146 -8.63 -8.44 -5.18
CA LEU A 146 -10.06 -8.59 -4.91
C LEU A 146 -10.61 -9.90 -5.49
N ALA A 147 -10.18 -10.32 -6.69
CA ALA A 147 -10.65 -11.57 -7.30
C ALA A 147 -10.32 -12.80 -6.45
N THR A 148 -9.23 -12.79 -5.66
CA THR A 148 -8.92 -13.90 -4.73
C THR A 148 -9.98 -14.05 -3.63
N TYR A 149 -10.69 -12.98 -3.27
CA TYR A 149 -11.84 -13.06 -2.35
C TYR A 149 -13.02 -13.76 -3.02
N GLY A 150 -13.34 -13.40 -4.25
CA GLY A 150 -14.38 -14.07 -5.02
C GLY A 150 -14.09 -15.57 -5.18
N MET A 151 -12.86 -15.93 -5.51
CA MET A 151 -12.44 -17.33 -5.58
C MET A 151 -12.57 -18.04 -4.23
N ALA A 152 -12.14 -17.40 -3.13
CA ALA A 152 -12.26 -17.99 -1.80
C ALA A 152 -13.71 -18.27 -1.39
N MET A 153 -14.64 -17.43 -1.84
CA MET A 153 -16.09 -17.66 -1.61
C MET A 153 -16.66 -18.80 -2.45
N LEU A 154 -16.06 -19.10 -3.62
CA LEU A 154 -16.52 -20.14 -4.53
C LEU A 154 -15.91 -21.51 -4.22
N VAL A 155 -14.61 -21.57 -3.97
CA VAL A 155 -13.87 -22.83 -3.85
C VAL A 155 -13.32 -23.09 -2.43
N GLY A 156 -13.49 -22.14 -1.51
CA GLY A 156 -12.91 -22.22 -0.16
C GLY A 156 -11.47 -21.72 -0.10
N LEU A 157 -10.90 -21.69 1.11
CA LEU A 157 -9.54 -21.18 1.35
C LEU A 157 -8.46 -22.23 1.08
N GLU A 158 -8.70 -23.51 1.39
CA GLU A 158 -7.72 -24.58 1.30
C GLU A 158 -7.10 -24.74 -0.10
N PRO A 159 -7.89 -24.81 -1.20
CA PRO A 159 -7.33 -24.87 -2.54
C PRO A 159 -6.50 -23.65 -2.90
N LEU A 160 -6.89 -22.46 -2.43
CA LEU A 160 -6.18 -21.22 -2.68
C LEU A 160 -4.86 -21.15 -1.90
N GLN A 161 -4.83 -21.71 -0.68
CA GLN A 161 -3.61 -21.82 0.11
C GLN A 161 -2.60 -22.77 -0.55
N ALA A 162 -3.08 -23.90 -1.08
CA ALA A 162 -2.24 -24.89 -1.77
C ALA A 162 -1.53 -24.30 -2.99
N VAL A 163 -2.16 -23.36 -3.71
CA VAL A 163 -1.57 -22.69 -4.89
C VAL A 163 -0.96 -21.32 -4.59
N GLY A 164 -0.87 -20.92 -3.32
CA GLY A 164 -0.26 -19.63 -2.92
C GLY A 164 -1.12 -18.39 -3.18
N LEU A 165 -2.39 -18.57 -3.50
CA LEU A 165 -3.37 -17.48 -3.70
C LEU A 165 -4.09 -17.06 -2.40
N ALA A 166 -3.84 -17.75 -1.29
CA ALA A 166 -4.22 -17.31 0.04
C ALA A 166 -3.06 -17.58 1.01
N SER A 167 -2.91 -16.71 2.01
CA SER A 167 -2.00 -16.94 3.12
C SER A 167 -2.46 -18.14 3.93
N SER A 168 -1.55 -18.95 4.47
CA SER A 168 -1.91 -20.00 5.42
C SER A 168 -2.47 -19.45 6.74
N ARG A 169 -2.28 -18.15 7.01
CA ARG A 169 -2.96 -17.41 8.08
C ARG A 169 -4.29 -16.79 7.62
N ALA A 170 -4.66 -16.98 6.33
CA ALA A 170 -5.96 -16.56 5.86
C ALA A 170 -7.01 -17.35 6.64
N MET A 171 -7.74 -16.65 7.46
CA MET A 171 -8.85 -17.20 8.20
C MET A 171 -10.12 -16.54 7.71
N LEU A 172 -11.18 -17.31 7.60
CA LEU A 172 -12.50 -16.81 7.93
C LEU A 172 -12.45 -16.49 9.42
N THR A 173 -12.02 -15.31 9.81
CA THR A 173 -12.06 -14.90 11.21
C THR A 173 -13.53 -14.75 11.61
N THR A 174 -14.07 -15.81 12.11
CA THR A 174 -15.29 -15.80 12.91
C THR A 174 -14.89 -15.36 14.32
N THR A 175 -14.64 -14.10 14.55
CA THR A 175 -14.99 -13.59 15.88
C THR A 175 -16.50 -13.72 15.99
N ALA A 176 -17.04 -14.05 17.17
CA ALA A 176 -18.44 -14.43 17.40
C ALA A 176 -19.53 -13.55 16.76
N ALA A 177 -19.17 -12.50 16.06
CA ALA A 177 -20.02 -11.55 15.40
C ALA A 177 -19.67 -11.23 13.93
N GLN A 178 -18.53 -11.67 13.33
CA GLN A 178 -18.15 -11.16 12.00
C GLN A 178 -17.31 -12.15 11.19
N VAL A 179 -17.80 -12.52 10.01
CA VAL A 179 -16.98 -13.18 8.98
C VAL A 179 -16.20 -12.11 8.22
N ARG A 180 -14.89 -12.07 8.40
CA ARG A 180 -13.97 -11.22 7.62
C ARG A 180 -13.05 -12.13 6.85
N LEU A 181 -13.08 -12.01 5.55
CA LEU A 181 -12.24 -12.81 4.69
C LEU A 181 -10.87 -12.10 4.52
N THR A 182 -9.80 -12.85 4.79
CA THR A 182 -8.45 -12.50 4.37
C THR A 182 -7.98 -13.55 3.38
N THR A 183 -7.32 -13.13 2.31
CA THR A 183 -6.73 -14.03 1.33
C THR A 183 -5.22 -13.84 1.26
N LEU A 184 -4.73 -13.06 0.31
CA LEU A 184 -3.30 -12.80 0.15
C LEU A 184 -2.72 -11.91 1.25
N ALA A 185 -3.52 -11.01 1.82
CA ALA A 185 -3.11 -10.21 2.98
C ALA A 185 -3.49 -10.93 4.26
N GLU A 186 -2.60 -11.02 5.21
CA GLU A 186 -2.82 -11.69 6.49
C GLU A 186 -3.84 -10.98 7.38
N HIS A 187 -4.08 -9.69 7.13
CA HIS A 187 -4.99 -8.85 7.90
C HIS A 187 -5.97 -8.11 7.00
N PRO A 188 -7.29 -8.09 7.32
CA PRO A 188 -8.30 -7.46 6.47
C PRO A 188 -8.06 -5.97 6.22
N ASN A 189 -7.49 -5.27 7.19
CA ASN A 189 -7.21 -3.84 7.04
C ASN A 189 -6.05 -3.59 6.07
N ALA A 190 -5.00 -4.43 6.10
CA ALA A 190 -3.92 -4.38 5.12
C ALA A 190 -4.44 -4.70 3.70
N ALA A 191 -5.33 -5.69 3.58
CA ALA A 191 -5.99 -6.00 2.32
C ALA A 191 -6.74 -4.80 1.76
N MET A 192 -7.58 -4.16 2.57
CA MET A 192 -8.33 -2.97 2.13
C MET A 192 -7.41 -1.81 1.80
N ALA A 193 -6.31 -1.62 2.53
CA ALA A 193 -5.34 -0.60 2.22
C ALA A 193 -4.66 -0.81 0.85
N MET A 194 -4.46 -2.05 0.42
CA MET A 194 -3.93 -2.38 -0.91
C MET A 194 -5.02 -2.24 -1.99
N ILE A 195 -6.21 -2.80 -1.77
CA ILE A 195 -7.33 -2.75 -2.72
C ILE A 195 -7.83 -1.31 -2.90
N GLY A 196 -7.89 -0.53 -1.83
CA GLY A 196 -8.36 0.86 -1.87
C GLY A 196 -7.51 1.80 -2.71
N LEU A 197 -6.25 1.42 -3.02
CA LEU A 197 -5.39 2.12 -4.00
C LEU A 197 -5.99 2.15 -5.42
N ALA A 198 -6.98 1.31 -5.70
CA ALA A 198 -7.74 1.37 -6.95
C ALA A 198 -8.41 2.74 -7.17
N VAL A 199 -8.85 3.42 -6.10
CA VAL A 199 -9.48 4.75 -6.20
C VAL A 199 -8.47 5.81 -6.70
N PRO A 200 -7.37 6.11 -6.00
CA PRO A 200 -6.43 7.10 -6.49
C PRO A 200 -5.86 6.72 -7.87
N ALA A 201 -5.57 5.44 -8.14
CA ALA A 201 -5.09 4.99 -9.43
C ALA A 201 -6.12 5.26 -10.55
N GLY A 202 -7.38 4.89 -10.34
CA GLY A 202 -8.47 5.11 -11.31
C GLY A 202 -8.72 6.58 -11.60
N VAL A 203 -8.75 7.42 -10.55
CA VAL A 203 -8.95 8.86 -10.66
C VAL A 203 -7.79 9.54 -11.41
N MET A 204 -6.56 9.13 -11.13
CA MET A 204 -5.37 9.68 -11.78
C MET A 204 -5.26 9.24 -13.26
N LEU A 205 -5.62 8.00 -13.58
CA LEU A 205 -5.70 7.50 -14.96
C LEU A 205 -6.72 8.26 -15.80
N ALA A 206 -7.82 8.65 -15.19
CA ALA A 206 -8.89 9.39 -15.85
C ALA A 206 -8.51 10.85 -16.13
N GLY A 207 -7.54 11.44 -15.43
CA GLY A 207 -7.10 12.82 -15.60
C GLY A 207 -8.23 13.84 -15.38
N ARG A 208 -8.30 14.90 -16.21
CA ARG A 208 -9.28 15.98 -16.05
C ARG A 208 -10.76 15.55 -16.20
N ARG A 209 -11.01 14.43 -16.88
CA ARG A 209 -12.39 13.91 -17.09
C ARG A 209 -12.71 12.76 -16.13
N TRP A 210 -12.08 12.75 -14.97
CA TRP A 210 -12.15 11.63 -14.02
C TRP A 210 -13.60 11.21 -13.69
N ALA A 211 -14.52 12.15 -13.49
CA ALA A 211 -15.90 11.86 -13.13
C ALA A 211 -16.71 11.12 -14.23
N ARG A 212 -16.23 11.15 -15.49
CA ARG A 212 -16.89 10.52 -16.64
C ARG A 212 -16.14 9.31 -17.19
N ARG A 213 -15.00 8.94 -16.61
CA ARG A 213 -14.17 7.85 -17.10
C ARG A 213 -14.46 6.54 -16.39
N GLY A 214 -14.57 5.47 -17.17
CA GLY A 214 -14.76 4.12 -16.63
C GLY A 214 -13.68 3.67 -15.65
N THR A 215 -12.43 4.15 -15.81
CA THR A 215 -11.32 3.86 -14.90
C THR A 215 -11.57 4.35 -13.48
N THR A 216 -12.19 5.53 -13.31
CA THR A 216 -12.58 6.04 -11.99
C THR A 216 -13.63 5.15 -11.36
N TRP A 217 -14.68 4.84 -12.08
CA TRP A 217 -15.77 4.01 -11.57
C TRP A 217 -15.33 2.57 -11.34
N GLY A 218 -14.44 2.05 -12.19
CA GLY A 218 -13.79 0.76 -11.98
C GLY A 218 -12.99 0.75 -10.67
N GLY A 219 -12.18 1.79 -10.42
CA GLY A 219 -11.42 1.93 -9.18
C GLY A 219 -12.31 2.04 -7.95
N VAL A 220 -13.39 2.83 -8.03
CA VAL A 220 -14.39 2.95 -6.94
C VAL A 220 -15.09 1.62 -6.71
N GLY A 221 -15.51 0.92 -7.76
CA GLY A 221 -16.16 -0.40 -7.65
C GLY A 221 -15.26 -1.42 -6.97
N VAL A 222 -13.99 -1.51 -7.37
CA VAL A 222 -12.98 -2.39 -6.73
C VAL A 222 -12.82 -2.05 -5.25
N ALA A 223 -12.74 -0.76 -4.88
CA ALA A 223 -12.61 -0.36 -3.48
C ALA A 223 -13.87 -0.65 -2.65
N VAL A 224 -15.07 -0.45 -3.23
CA VAL A 224 -16.34 -0.75 -2.56
C VAL A 224 -16.47 -2.25 -2.30
N LEU A 225 -16.21 -3.09 -3.30
CA LEU A 225 -16.23 -4.54 -3.14
C LEU A 225 -15.16 -5.02 -2.15
N GLY A 226 -13.97 -4.40 -2.17
CA GLY A 226 -12.93 -4.64 -1.17
C GLY A 226 -13.37 -4.27 0.25
N PHE A 227 -14.09 -3.16 0.42
CA PHE A 227 -14.67 -2.78 1.71
C PHE A 227 -15.70 -3.81 2.20
N VAL A 228 -16.61 -4.22 1.32
CA VAL A 228 -17.63 -5.25 1.64
C VAL A 228 -16.97 -6.55 2.09
N SER A 229 -15.91 -6.98 1.41
CA SER A 229 -15.19 -8.22 1.73
C SER A 229 -14.38 -8.14 3.02
N THR A 230 -13.77 -6.99 3.29
CA THR A 230 -12.83 -6.82 4.43
C THR A 230 -13.45 -6.14 5.64
N LEU A 231 -14.52 -5.37 5.44
CA LEU A 231 -15.13 -4.48 6.44
C LEU A 231 -14.11 -3.56 7.14
N SER A 232 -13.07 -3.13 6.42
CA SER A 232 -12.02 -2.27 6.96
C SER A 232 -12.35 -0.81 6.78
N ARG A 233 -12.60 -0.12 7.88
CA ARG A 233 -12.94 1.33 7.90
C ARG A 233 -11.76 2.20 7.52
N GLY A 234 -10.55 1.88 7.99
CA GLY A 234 -9.36 2.69 7.76
C GLY A 234 -9.01 2.82 6.27
N GLY A 235 -8.92 1.70 5.56
CA GLY A 235 -8.63 1.72 4.12
C GLY A 235 -9.75 2.38 3.30
N MET A 236 -11.02 2.22 3.70
CA MET A 236 -12.14 2.89 3.03
C MET A 236 -12.08 4.42 3.22
N MET A 237 -11.79 4.90 4.45
CA MET A 237 -11.62 6.33 4.71
C MET A 237 -10.47 6.91 3.89
N ALA A 238 -9.34 6.20 3.78
CA ALA A 238 -8.23 6.63 2.94
C ALA A 238 -8.65 6.76 1.47
N ALA A 239 -9.44 5.81 0.94
CA ALA A 239 -9.96 5.86 -0.42
C ALA A 239 -10.92 7.05 -0.64
N ILE A 240 -11.82 7.32 0.31
CA ILE A 240 -12.71 8.49 0.29
C ILE A 240 -11.89 9.79 0.29
N LEU A 241 -10.92 9.92 1.19
CA LEU A 241 -10.07 11.11 1.28
C LEU A 241 -9.27 11.34 0.00
N ALA A 242 -8.79 10.28 -0.66
CA ALA A 242 -8.12 10.38 -1.96
C ALA A 242 -9.07 10.90 -3.07
N GLY A 243 -10.31 10.44 -3.08
CA GLY A 243 -11.35 10.94 -3.98
C GLY A 243 -11.65 12.41 -3.74
N LEU A 244 -11.82 12.82 -2.48
CA LEU A 244 -12.03 14.21 -2.08
C LEU A 244 -10.82 15.09 -2.43
N ALA A 245 -9.60 14.61 -2.22
CA ALA A 245 -8.38 15.33 -2.61
C ALA A 245 -8.37 15.62 -4.12
N ARG A 246 -8.84 14.68 -4.96
CA ARG A 246 -8.99 14.93 -6.39
C ARG A 246 -9.99 16.04 -6.70
N MET A 247 -11.09 16.09 -5.96
CA MET A 247 -12.09 17.16 -6.12
C MET A 247 -11.51 18.53 -5.76
N VAL A 248 -10.71 18.61 -4.68
CA VAL A 248 -10.01 19.84 -4.26
C VAL A 248 -9.01 20.31 -5.32
N VAL A 249 -8.21 19.39 -5.87
CA VAL A 249 -7.22 19.70 -6.93
C VAL A 249 -7.91 20.19 -8.20
N ASP A 250 -9.08 19.67 -8.51
CA ASP A 250 -9.85 20.00 -9.71
C ASP A 250 -10.94 21.04 -9.37
N TRP A 251 -10.54 22.23 -8.90
CA TRP A 251 -11.39 23.32 -8.38
C TRP A 251 -12.56 23.78 -9.31
N ARG A 252 -12.66 23.31 -10.54
CA ARG A 252 -13.80 23.54 -11.43
C ARG A 252 -15.06 22.74 -11.03
N TRP A 253 -15.21 22.50 -9.75
CA TRP A 253 -16.25 21.65 -9.20
C TRP A 253 -17.70 22.17 -9.30
N ARG A 254 -17.91 23.44 -9.60
CA ARG A 254 -19.27 23.98 -9.78
C ARG A 254 -20.13 23.23 -10.80
N GLU A 255 -19.51 22.64 -11.83
CA GLU A 255 -20.20 21.80 -12.81
C GLU A 255 -20.36 20.33 -12.36
N ARG A 256 -19.85 19.96 -11.17
CA ARG A 256 -19.56 18.56 -10.79
C ARG A 256 -20.13 18.10 -9.45
N VAL A 257 -21.07 18.84 -8.89
CA VAL A 257 -21.84 18.39 -7.71
C VAL A 257 -22.58 17.06 -7.98
N ARG A 258 -22.89 16.77 -9.26
CA ARG A 258 -23.49 15.49 -9.68
C ARG A 258 -22.63 14.26 -9.35
N PRO A 259 -21.30 14.24 -9.56
CA PRO A 259 -20.51 13.06 -9.21
C PRO A 259 -20.36 12.84 -7.71
N LEU A 260 -20.41 13.86 -6.88
CA LEU A 260 -20.46 13.67 -5.43
C LEU A 260 -21.76 12.96 -5.01
N GLY A 261 -22.87 13.36 -5.60
CA GLY A 261 -24.15 12.67 -5.42
C GLY A 261 -24.09 11.22 -5.89
N VAL A 262 -23.44 10.94 -7.03
CA VAL A 262 -23.25 9.56 -7.53
C VAL A 262 -22.29 8.78 -6.65
N ALA A 263 -21.16 9.36 -6.21
CA ALA A 263 -20.24 8.70 -5.29
C ALA A 263 -20.90 8.41 -3.95
N LEU A 264 -21.67 9.35 -3.41
CA LEU A 264 -22.47 9.16 -2.20
C LEU A 264 -23.53 8.07 -2.40
N THR A 265 -24.20 8.08 -3.56
CA THR A 265 -25.20 7.08 -3.93
C THR A 265 -24.56 5.69 -4.07
N VAL A 266 -23.39 5.59 -4.70
CA VAL A 266 -22.64 4.31 -4.78
C VAL A 266 -22.19 3.84 -3.40
N CYS A 267 -21.75 4.74 -2.53
CA CYS A 267 -21.43 4.39 -1.13
C CYS A 267 -22.69 3.93 -0.37
N VAL A 268 -23.82 4.62 -0.54
CA VAL A 268 -25.10 4.23 0.09
C VAL A 268 -25.62 2.94 -0.49
N LEU A 269 -25.55 2.72 -1.81
CA LEU A 269 -25.91 1.48 -2.46
C LEU A 269 -24.99 0.33 -2.03
N ALA A 270 -23.68 0.58 -1.90
CA ALA A 270 -22.75 -0.43 -1.38
C ALA A 270 -23.08 -0.80 0.05
N VAL A 271 -23.37 0.17 0.90
CA VAL A 271 -23.87 -0.07 2.27
C VAL A 271 -25.20 -0.81 2.23
N GLY A 272 -26.10 -0.44 1.31
CA GLY A 272 -27.39 -1.12 1.12
C GLY A 272 -27.25 -2.56 0.60
N VAL A 273 -26.37 -2.82 -0.35
CA VAL A 273 -26.06 -4.18 -0.85
C VAL A 273 -25.44 -5.03 0.26
N VAL A 274 -24.57 -4.46 1.07
CA VAL A 274 -24.01 -5.14 2.26
C VAL A 274 -25.11 -5.46 3.27
N ALA A 275 -26.02 -4.53 3.52
CA ALA A 275 -27.14 -4.75 4.41
C ALA A 275 -28.11 -5.82 3.87
N LEU A 276 -28.35 -5.85 2.54
CA LEU A 276 -29.17 -6.86 1.88
C LEU A 276 -28.49 -8.23 1.84
N GLN A 277 -27.18 -8.30 1.64
CA GLN A 277 -26.41 -9.54 1.72
C GLN A 277 -26.30 -10.05 3.16
N ALA A 278 -26.24 -9.16 4.15
CA ALA A 278 -26.31 -9.54 5.56
C ALA A 278 -27.55 -10.37 5.88
N GLY A 279 -28.72 -10.02 5.29
CA GLY A 279 -29.94 -10.80 5.44
C GLY A 279 -29.97 -12.14 4.68
N ARG A 280 -29.19 -12.29 3.58
CA ARG A 280 -29.14 -13.52 2.77
C ARG A 280 -28.19 -14.61 3.29
N PHE A 281 -27.15 -14.22 4.03
CA PHE A 281 -26.13 -15.14 4.56
C PHE A 281 -26.33 -15.47 6.04
N ASP A 282 -27.55 -15.35 6.57
CA ASP A 282 -27.81 -15.51 8.00
C ASP A 282 -26.86 -14.67 8.87
N LEU A 283 -26.32 -13.63 8.24
CA LEU A 283 -25.62 -12.57 8.92
C LEU A 283 -26.72 -11.80 9.65
N ASP A 284 -27.04 -12.24 10.89
CA ASP A 284 -27.90 -11.45 11.77
C ASP A 284 -27.60 -9.97 11.54
N GLY A 285 -28.63 -9.17 11.21
CA GLY A 285 -28.46 -7.72 10.99
C GLY A 285 -27.69 -7.05 12.14
N GLY A 286 -27.66 -7.70 13.31
CA GLY A 286 -26.78 -7.38 14.43
C GLY A 286 -25.28 -7.42 14.13
N ARG A 287 -24.79 -8.21 13.16
CA ARG A 287 -23.33 -8.33 12.91
C ARG A 287 -22.74 -7.11 12.20
N PHE A 288 -23.45 -6.56 11.21
CA PHE A 288 -23.02 -5.32 10.57
C PHE A 288 -23.30 -4.11 11.46
N ALA A 289 -24.51 -4.03 12.03
CA ALA A 289 -24.88 -2.99 12.99
C ALA A 289 -23.97 -3.00 14.23
N GLY A 290 -23.67 -4.18 14.78
CA GLY A 290 -22.78 -4.32 15.94
C GLY A 290 -21.36 -3.82 15.70
N ARG A 291 -20.86 -3.81 14.42
CA ARG A 291 -19.55 -3.22 14.12
C ARG A 291 -19.54 -1.69 14.17
N PHE A 292 -20.68 -1.07 13.92
CA PHE A 292 -20.89 0.37 14.03
C PHE A 292 -21.55 0.77 15.32
N ASP A 293 -21.86 -0.22 16.21
CA ASP A 293 -22.33 0.04 17.54
C ASP A 293 -21.31 0.87 18.34
N ARG A 294 -21.81 1.77 19.19
CA ARG A 294 -20.97 2.66 20.00
C ARG A 294 -20.06 1.91 20.97
N GLY A 295 -20.53 0.78 21.52
CA GLY A 295 -19.75 -0.09 22.41
C GLY A 295 -18.55 -0.68 21.66
N ALA A 296 -18.80 -1.34 20.52
CA ALA A 296 -17.76 -1.94 19.69
C ALA A 296 -16.76 -0.91 19.12
N LEU A 297 -17.22 0.31 18.83
CA LEU A 297 -16.35 1.42 18.43
C LEU A 297 -15.45 1.85 19.56
N ARG A 298 -16.00 2.01 20.78
CA ARG A 298 -15.28 2.40 21.98
C ARG A 298 -14.22 1.37 22.36
N ASP A 299 -14.57 0.08 22.37
CA ASP A 299 -13.66 -1.01 22.72
C ASP A 299 -12.51 -1.14 21.72
N ASN A 300 -12.80 -1.00 20.42
CA ASN A 300 -11.78 -1.00 19.38
C ASN A 300 -10.84 0.20 19.50
N LEU A 301 -11.38 1.39 19.81
CA LEU A 301 -10.58 2.57 20.03
C LEU A 301 -9.72 2.44 21.29
N ALA A 302 -10.28 1.94 22.39
CA ALA A 302 -9.55 1.71 23.64
C ALA A 302 -8.39 0.72 23.44
N GLY A 303 -8.61 -0.38 22.72
CA GLY A 303 -7.55 -1.33 22.35
C GLY A 303 -6.44 -0.68 21.52
N ARG A 304 -6.79 0.14 20.52
CA ARG A 304 -5.81 0.88 19.71
C ARG A 304 -5.03 1.90 20.56
N MET A 305 -5.70 2.66 21.44
CA MET A 305 -5.04 3.62 22.31
C MET A 305 -4.05 2.94 23.26
N LEU A 306 -4.40 1.76 23.81
CA LEU A 306 -3.48 0.98 24.63
C LEU A 306 -2.26 0.54 23.85
N THR A 307 -2.44 0.03 22.61
CA THR A 307 -1.33 -0.35 21.73
C THR A 307 -0.46 0.84 21.38
N TRP A 308 -1.06 1.99 21.06
CA TRP A 308 -0.32 3.22 20.75
C TRP A 308 0.51 3.69 21.95
N ARG A 309 -0.09 3.73 23.14
CA ARG A 309 0.62 4.13 24.37
C ARG A 309 1.85 3.25 24.59
N ARG A 310 1.71 1.92 24.54
CA ARG A 310 2.83 1.00 24.68
C ARG A 310 3.88 1.15 23.59
N THR A 311 3.45 1.41 22.34
CA THR A 311 4.39 1.69 21.25
C THR A 311 5.16 2.98 21.52
N VAL A 312 4.51 4.01 22.04
CA VAL A 312 5.17 5.27 22.44
C VAL A 312 6.16 5.02 23.59
N ASP A 313 5.79 4.24 24.60
CA ASP A 313 6.68 3.90 25.71
C ASP A 313 7.97 3.25 25.18
N LEU A 314 7.86 2.25 24.27
CA LEU A 314 9.02 1.63 23.62
C LEU A 314 9.84 2.60 22.77
N VAL A 315 9.19 3.52 22.09
CA VAL A 315 9.88 4.55 21.27
C VAL A 315 10.66 5.52 22.15
N VAL A 316 10.12 5.87 23.33
CA VAL A 316 10.82 6.71 24.30
C VAL A 316 12.04 5.99 24.87
N GLU A 317 11.90 4.70 25.19
CA GLU A 317 13.02 3.89 25.69
C GLU A 317 14.10 3.66 24.61
N ARG A 318 13.69 3.49 23.34
CA ARG A 318 14.58 3.18 22.20
C ARG A 318 14.31 4.11 21.03
N PRO A 319 14.71 5.38 21.08
CA PRO A 319 14.38 6.38 20.05
C PRO A 319 15.01 6.11 18.68
N MET A 320 16.08 5.28 18.63
CA MET A 320 16.69 4.80 17.39
C MET A 320 15.97 3.59 16.80
N GLY A 321 14.88 3.14 17.42
CA GLY A 321 14.11 1.97 17.04
C GLY A 321 14.60 0.68 17.69
N ALA A 322 13.68 -0.28 17.80
CA ALA A 322 13.91 -1.57 18.45
C ALA A 322 13.97 -2.75 17.45
N GLY A 323 13.92 -2.46 16.13
CA GLY A 323 13.90 -3.49 15.08
C GLY A 323 12.54 -4.16 14.88
N TRP A 324 12.46 -5.05 13.91
CA TRP A 324 11.25 -5.81 13.60
C TRP A 324 10.89 -6.80 14.71
N SER A 325 11.88 -7.51 15.23
CA SER A 325 11.74 -8.54 16.29
C SER A 325 11.22 -7.98 17.60
N SER A 326 11.27 -6.66 17.82
CA SER A 326 10.69 -6.01 18.99
C SER A 326 9.18 -6.25 19.17
N ALA A 327 8.50 -6.76 18.15
CA ALA A 327 7.13 -7.23 18.26
C ALA A 327 6.99 -8.38 19.29
N ASP A 328 8.02 -9.21 19.46
CA ASP A 328 8.03 -10.31 20.42
C ASP A 328 8.20 -9.81 21.86
N GLU A 329 8.82 -8.65 22.06
CA GLU A 329 8.98 -8.01 23.38
C GLU A 329 7.66 -7.43 23.94
N MET A 330 6.65 -7.27 23.08
CA MET A 330 5.29 -6.89 23.50
C MET A 330 4.57 -7.99 24.29
N GLY A 331 5.19 -9.18 24.47
CA GLY A 331 4.78 -10.26 25.38
C GLY A 331 3.40 -10.84 25.07
N ALA A 332 2.61 -11.13 26.11
CA ALA A 332 1.25 -11.68 26.02
C ALA A 332 0.28 -10.86 25.15
N PHE A 333 0.71 -9.69 24.70
CA PHE A 333 -0.01 -8.82 23.77
C PHE A 333 0.36 -9.04 22.30
N ARG A 334 0.82 -10.22 21.89
CA ARG A 334 1.06 -10.56 20.46
C ARG A 334 -0.07 -10.16 19.53
N ALA A 335 -1.32 -10.25 20.00
CA ALA A 335 -2.49 -9.74 19.28
C ALA A 335 -2.52 -8.21 19.14
N LEU A 336 -1.80 -7.47 20.00
CA LEU A 336 -1.67 -6.03 20.01
C LEU A 336 -0.34 -5.55 19.37
N SER A 337 0.46 -6.45 18.83
CA SER A 337 1.78 -6.13 18.23
C SER A 337 1.68 -5.24 16.98
N VAL A 338 0.50 -5.18 16.36
CA VAL A 338 0.22 -4.30 15.22
C VAL A 338 -0.30 -2.97 15.74
N SER A 339 0.50 -1.91 15.62
CA SER A 339 0.15 -0.57 16.12
C SER A 339 -1.07 0.06 15.42
N HIS A 340 -1.56 -0.53 14.32
CA HIS A 340 -2.59 0.06 13.45
C HIS A 340 -2.31 1.53 13.08
N ASN A 341 -1.03 1.89 13.04
CA ASN A 341 -0.52 3.20 12.65
C ASN A 341 0.91 3.02 12.11
N GLY A 342 1.10 3.20 10.82
CA GLY A 342 2.37 2.97 10.14
C GLY A 342 3.48 3.91 10.59
N TYR A 343 3.17 5.13 11.02
CA TYR A 343 4.19 6.04 11.55
C TYR A 343 4.69 5.60 12.92
N LEU A 344 3.80 5.19 13.83
CA LEU A 344 4.20 4.61 15.11
C LEU A 344 4.96 3.30 14.94
N PHE A 345 4.54 2.47 13.98
CA PHE A 345 5.27 1.26 13.65
C PHE A 345 6.68 1.58 13.13
N THR A 346 6.81 2.56 12.23
CA THR A 346 8.12 3.03 11.73
C THR A 346 8.98 3.59 12.85
N ALA A 347 8.38 4.37 13.77
CA ALA A 347 9.09 4.90 14.93
C ALA A 347 9.64 3.80 15.84
N ARG A 348 8.83 2.76 16.10
CA ARG A 348 9.25 1.60 16.90
C ARG A 348 10.36 0.79 16.23
N THR A 349 10.25 0.56 14.93
CA THR A 349 11.16 -0.35 14.21
C THR A 349 12.40 0.34 13.69
N ALA A 350 12.26 1.49 13.07
CA ALA A 350 13.33 2.22 12.39
C ALA A 350 13.69 3.57 13.05
N GLY A 351 13.13 3.85 14.22
CA GLY A 351 13.41 5.03 15.01
C GLY A 351 12.49 6.23 14.74
N VAL A 352 12.39 7.11 15.74
CA VAL A 352 11.50 8.28 15.72
C VAL A 352 11.83 9.25 14.58
N VAL A 353 13.11 9.44 14.29
CA VAL A 353 13.55 10.33 13.19
C VAL A 353 13.05 9.81 11.84
N SER A 354 13.14 8.50 11.57
CA SER A 354 12.61 7.88 10.35
C SER A 354 11.11 8.15 10.19
N ALA A 355 10.35 7.99 11.27
CA ALA A 355 8.90 8.21 11.25
C ALA A 355 8.53 9.67 11.00
N LEU A 356 9.21 10.61 11.67
CA LEU A 356 8.97 12.05 11.50
C LEU A 356 9.35 12.54 10.10
N VAL A 357 10.48 12.08 9.56
CA VAL A 357 10.90 12.39 8.19
C VAL A 357 9.86 11.84 7.19
N LEU A 358 9.43 10.59 7.35
CA LEU A 358 8.45 9.97 6.47
C LEU A 358 7.10 10.72 6.53
N LEU A 359 6.62 11.06 7.72
CA LEU A 359 5.40 11.85 7.91
C LEU A 359 5.52 13.22 7.26
N GLY A 360 6.64 13.94 7.48
CA GLY A 360 6.89 15.24 6.89
C GLY A 360 6.92 15.20 5.36
N LEU A 361 7.54 14.18 4.77
CA LEU A 361 7.57 13.96 3.32
C LEU A 361 6.18 13.63 2.75
N HIS A 362 5.39 12.81 3.44
CA HIS A 362 4.02 12.49 3.02
C HIS A 362 3.13 13.74 3.08
N LEU A 363 3.21 14.54 4.16
CA LEU A 363 2.50 15.81 4.27
C LEU A 363 2.92 16.78 3.15
N ALA A 364 4.22 16.95 2.93
CA ALA A 364 4.74 17.79 1.85
C ALA A 364 4.28 17.32 0.47
N SER A 365 4.16 16.01 0.26
CA SER A 365 3.65 15.46 -0.99
C SER A 365 2.14 15.69 -1.14
N ALA A 366 1.35 15.53 -0.07
CA ALA A 366 -0.10 15.71 -0.08
C ALA A 366 -0.52 17.17 -0.32
N THR A 367 0.25 18.14 0.18
CA THR A 367 -0.03 19.58 0.05
C THR A 367 0.34 20.21 -1.30
N ARG A 368 0.93 19.43 -2.24
CA ARG A 368 1.30 19.94 -3.58
C ARG A 368 0.12 20.31 -4.48
N LEU A 369 -1.07 19.79 -4.20
CA LEU A 369 -2.32 20.05 -4.91
C LEU A 369 -2.22 19.87 -6.43
N ASP A 370 -1.68 18.74 -6.87
CA ASP A 370 -1.47 18.38 -8.27
C ASP A 370 -2.11 17.02 -8.64
N ALA A 371 -1.83 16.54 -9.86
CA ALA A 371 -2.38 15.27 -10.38
C ALA A 371 -2.03 14.04 -9.52
N LEU A 372 -0.97 14.07 -8.72
CA LEU A 372 -0.52 12.96 -7.85
C LEU A 372 -1.01 13.08 -6.41
N THR A 373 -1.65 14.20 -6.05
CA THR A 373 -2.17 14.45 -4.70
C THR A 373 -3.11 13.35 -4.18
N PRO A 374 -4.01 12.76 -5.00
CA PRO A 374 -4.87 11.68 -4.53
C PRO A 374 -4.09 10.47 -3.98
N LEU A 375 -2.98 10.11 -4.63
CA LEU A 375 -2.11 9.02 -4.15
C LEU A 375 -1.42 9.39 -2.84
N SER A 376 -0.93 10.63 -2.74
CA SER A 376 -0.24 11.12 -1.54
C SER A 376 -1.17 11.19 -0.33
N VAL A 377 -2.38 11.71 -0.52
CA VAL A 377 -3.42 11.77 0.52
C VAL A 377 -3.86 10.36 0.94
N TYR A 378 -3.99 9.44 -0.04
CA TYR A 378 -4.31 8.05 0.25
C TYR A 378 -3.28 7.42 1.20
N VAL A 379 -1.99 7.49 0.83
CA VAL A 379 -0.91 6.88 1.63
C VAL A 379 -0.83 7.52 3.00
N LEU A 380 -0.91 8.86 3.08
CA LEU A 380 -0.91 9.58 4.35
C LEU A 380 -2.05 9.09 5.27
N ALA A 381 -3.28 9.03 4.77
CA ALA A 381 -4.45 8.61 5.54
C ALA A 381 -4.39 7.12 5.91
N ALA A 382 -3.97 6.26 4.98
CA ALA A 382 -3.85 4.83 5.22
C ALA A 382 -2.77 4.52 6.27
N MET A 383 -1.66 5.25 6.30
CA MET A 383 -0.61 5.13 7.31
C MET A 383 -1.10 5.52 8.71
N PHE A 384 -2.05 6.47 8.84
CA PHE A 384 -2.67 6.77 10.14
C PHE A 384 -3.66 5.69 10.58
N GLY A 385 -4.32 5.02 9.63
CA GLY A 385 -5.33 4.00 9.91
C GLY A 385 -4.79 2.59 10.09
N GLU A 386 -3.64 2.28 9.47
CA GLU A 386 -3.08 0.95 9.41
C GLU A 386 -1.56 0.96 9.27
N ASP A 387 -0.95 -0.17 9.59
CA ASP A 387 0.46 -0.40 9.30
C ASP A 387 0.62 -0.92 7.86
N LEU A 388 0.99 -0.03 6.97
CA LEU A 388 1.26 -0.36 5.57
C LEU A 388 2.66 -0.94 5.33
N THR A 389 3.53 -0.90 6.33
CA THR A 389 4.97 -1.15 6.14
C THR A 389 5.35 -2.61 6.28
N GLN A 390 4.38 -3.52 6.43
CA GLN A 390 4.63 -4.96 6.55
C GLN A 390 5.02 -5.63 5.23
N GLY A 391 4.62 -5.08 4.09
CA GLY A 391 4.88 -5.64 2.76
C GLY A 391 5.83 -4.78 1.93
N ALA A 392 6.74 -5.40 1.17
CA ALA A 392 7.72 -4.72 0.33
C ALA A 392 7.09 -3.70 -0.63
N GLY A 393 5.97 -4.05 -1.28
CA GLY A 393 5.29 -3.14 -2.20
C GLY A 393 4.74 -1.90 -1.49
N MET A 394 4.23 -2.04 -0.28
CA MET A 394 3.70 -0.91 0.49
C MET A 394 4.82 -0.04 1.07
N VAL A 395 5.92 -0.63 1.53
CA VAL A 395 7.13 0.12 1.91
C VAL A 395 7.64 0.93 0.72
N PHE A 396 7.73 0.31 -0.46
CA PHE A 396 8.10 1.02 -1.68
C PHE A 396 7.14 2.18 -1.98
N LEU A 397 5.83 1.98 -1.86
CA LEU A 397 4.83 3.03 -2.10
C LEU A 397 4.99 4.20 -1.11
N CYS A 398 5.24 3.93 0.17
CA CYS A 398 5.52 4.95 1.17
C CYS A 398 6.76 5.77 0.79
N CYS A 399 7.86 5.10 0.42
CA CYS A 399 9.07 5.77 -0.06
C CYS A 399 8.83 6.55 -1.37
N LEU A 400 8.03 6.00 -2.30
CA LEU A 400 7.67 6.67 -3.55
C LEU A 400 6.92 7.97 -3.28
N VAL A 401 5.90 7.94 -2.42
CA VAL A 401 5.14 9.14 -2.06
C VAL A 401 6.04 10.14 -1.33
N GLY A 402 6.94 9.69 -0.47
CA GLY A 402 7.96 10.54 0.13
C GLY A 402 8.87 11.21 -0.92
N ALA A 403 9.34 10.47 -1.92
CA ALA A 403 10.13 11.01 -3.03
C ALA A 403 9.34 12.02 -3.88
N LEU A 404 8.04 11.84 -4.02
CA LEU A 404 7.16 12.77 -4.72
C LEU A 404 7.02 14.14 -4.01
N ALA A 405 7.43 14.29 -2.76
CA ALA A 405 7.50 15.59 -2.08
C ALA A 405 8.41 16.59 -2.78
N TRP A 406 9.40 16.09 -3.51
CA TRP A 406 10.39 16.90 -4.23
C TRP A 406 10.01 17.24 -5.67
N ARG A 407 8.81 16.85 -6.12
CA ARG A 407 8.34 17.14 -7.47
C ARG A 407 7.95 18.61 -7.64
N ARG A 408 8.05 19.10 -8.87
CA ARG A 408 7.33 20.30 -9.27
C ARG A 408 5.85 19.95 -9.44
N PRO A 409 4.92 20.87 -9.11
CA PRO A 409 3.50 20.62 -9.32
C PRO A 409 3.20 20.20 -10.76
N LEU A 410 2.47 19.11 -10.94
CA LEU A 410 2.02 18.64 -12.24
C LEU A 410 0.64 19.24 -12.54
N ALA A 411 0.39 19.55 -13.81
CA ALA A 411 -0.92 20.03 -14.21
C ALA A 411 -2.02 19.03 -13.78
N PRO A 412 -3.15 19.51 -13.26
CA PRO A 412 -4.28 18.70 -12.79
C PRO A 412 -4.97 17.92 -13.92
#